data_3bd37e213be16c695daeffe5e7f23f6a
#
_entry.id   3bd37e213be16c695daeffe5e7f23f6a
#
_cell.length_a   1.000
_cell.length_b   1.000
_cell.length_c   1.000
_cell.angle_alpha   90.00
_cell.angle_beta   90.00
_cell.angle_gamma   90.00
#
_symmetry.space_group_name_H-M   'P 1'
#
loop_
_entity.id
_entity.type
_entity.pdbx_description
1 polymer ?
#
loop_
_entity_poly.entity_id
_entity_poly.type
_entity_poly.pdbx_seq_one_letter_code
_entity_poly.pdbx_strand_id
1 'polypeptide(L)'
;MQGPPSNAARPLGTLKLWGEPVRVWPILVGLGITLFPFDWLSQVWTPFGNLFDQVFVSEVQHAIGHATMFLLMSLLVLLSIPALRLRPARYLGLMLLVGVGQEALQDLFKQVPPNIYEGRDLFFDVTGAVAAYLLVSAWHWLFLRKQRAA
;
A
#
# COMPACT_ATOMS: atom_id res chain seq x y z
N MET A 1 49.31 -8.83 2.07
CA MET A 1 48.33 -9.20 3.11
C MET A 1 47.14 -8.25 2.97
N GLN A 2 46.05 -8.72 2.40
CA GLN A 2 44.80 -7.94 2.36
C GLN A 2 44.06 -8.15 3.69
N GLY A 3 43.80 -7.06 4.41
CA GLY A 3 43.01 -7.09 5.64
C GLY A 3 41.60 -7.59 5.39
N PRO A 4 40.90 -8.14 6.41
CA PRO A 4 39.54 -8.63 6.29
C PRO A 4 38.61 -7.48 5.84
N PRO A 5 37.58 -7.77 5.01
CA PRO A 5 36.66 -6.75 4.56
C PRO A 5 35.98 -6.10 5.76
N SER A 6 35.97 -4.77 5.79
CA SER A 6 35.29 -3.99 6.83
C SER A 6 33.81 -4.38 6.89
N ASN A 7 33.36 -4.85 8.05
CA ASN A 7 31.93 -5.02 8.36
C ASN A 7 31.27 -3.64 8.36
N ALA A 8 30.96 -3.12 7.18
CA ALA A 8 30.12 -1.94 7.08
C ALA A 8 28.79 -2.25 7.78
N ALA A 9 28.51 -1.54 8.86
CA ALA A 9 27.29 -1.69 9.64
C ALA A 9 26.09 -1.58 8.73
N ARG A 10 25.26 -2.61 8.72
CA ARG A 10 24.00 -2.58 7.94
C ARG A 10 23.12 -1.46 8.48
N PRO A 11 22.57 -0.59 7.61
CA PRO A 11 21.62 0.41 8.07
C PRO A 11 20.45 -0.28 8.75
N LEU A 12 20.11 0.18 9.97
CA LEU A 12 18.97 -0.30 10.75
C LEU A 12 17.70 -0.26 9.90
N GLY A 13 16.92 -1.34 9.90
CA GLY A 13 15.64 -1.42 9.20
C GLY A 13 15.68 -1.97 7.78
N THR A 14 16.79 -2.56 7.32
CA THR A 14 16.82 -3.30 6.06
C THR A 14 16.81 -4.81 6.29
N LEU A 15 15.84 -5.49 5.68
CA LEU A 15 15.79 -6.95 5.57
C LEU A 15 16.17 -7.35 4.14
N LYS A 16 16.73 -8.54 3.97
CA LYS A 16 16.90 -9.14 2.64
C LYS A 16 15.75 -10.10 2.38
N LEU A 17 14.90 -9.78 1.41
CA LEU A 17 13.90 -10.70 0.90
C LEU A 17 14.29 -11.09 -0.53
N TRP A 18 14.40 -12.38 -0.78
CA TRP A 18 14.82 -12.92 -2.09
C TRP A 18 16.16 -12.35 -2.60
N GLY A 19 17.09 -12.05 -1.67
CA GLY A 19 18.42 -11.51 -2.02
C GLY A 19 18.49 -9.99 -2.14
N GLU A 20 17.35 -9.27 -2.22
CA GLU A 20 17.29 -7.82 -2.37
C GLU A 20 17.13 -7.12 -1.01
N PRO A 21 17.72 -5.92 -0.83
CA PRO A 21 17.49 -5.12 0.37
C PRO A 21 16.07 -4.56 0.37
N VAL A 22 15.35 -4.75 1.46
CA VAL A 22 13.97 -4.23 1.65
C VAL A 22 13.98 -3.11 2.69
N ARG A 23 13.38 -1.99 2.36
CA ARG A 23 13.12 -0.91 3.31
C ARG A 23 11.82 -1.20 4.05
N VAL A 24 11.91 -1.70 5.28
CA VAL A 24 10.75 -2.16 6.05
C VAL A 24 9.93 -1.00 6.61
N TRP A 25 10.57 0.06 7.10
CA TRP A 25 9.88 1.15 7.79
C TRP A 25 8.80 1.86 6.97
N PRO A 26 9.02 2.24 5.69
CA PRO A 26 7.96 2.85 4.90
C PRO A 26 6.75 1.93 4.73
N ILE A 27 6.99 0.61 4.59
CA ILE A 27 5.92 -0.38 4.47
C ILE A 27 5.11 -0.45 5.76
N LEU A 28 5.77 -0.50 6.93
CA LEU A 28 5.09 -0.55 8.23
C LEU A 28 4.25 0.70 8.49
N VAL A 29 4.79 1.88 8.18
CA VAL A 29 4.05 3.15 8.30
C VAL A 29 2.85 3.17 7.34
N GLY A 30 3.06 2.82 6.06
CA GLY A 30 1.99 2.73 5.08
C GLY A 30 0.91 1.74 5.50
N LEU A 31 1.31 0.56 5.97
CA LEU A 31 0.38 -0.47 6.45
C LEU A 31 -0.41 0.01 7.68
N GLY A 32 0.26 0.69 8.63
CA GLY A 32 -0.41 1.27 9.79
C GLY A 32 -1.45 2.32 9.41
N ILE A 33 -1.17 3.15 8.41
CA ILE A 33 -2.14 4.13 7.89
C ILE A 33 -3.27 3.41 7.15
N THR A 34 -2.95 2.46 6.25
CA THR A 34 -3.96 1.76 5.44
C THR A 34 -4.91 0.91 6.29
N LEU A 35 -4.40 0.24 7.32
CA LEU A 35 -5.22 -0.59 8.21
C LEU A 35 -5.89 0.20 9.35
N PHE A 36 -5.64 1.50 9.44
CA PHE A 36 -6.24 2.32 10.50
C PHE A 36 -7.75 2.51 10.25
N PRO A 37 -8.62 2.25 11.24
CA PRO A 37 -10.07 2.33 11.08
C PRO A 37 -10.57 3.80 11.15
N PHE A 38 -10.34 4.56 10.07
CA PHE A 38 -10.70 5.99 10.01
C PHE A 38 -12.19 6.24 10.19
N ASP A 39 -13.03 5.38 9.65
CA ASP A 39 -14.49 5.41 9.80
C ASP A 39 -14.92 5.30 11.27
N TRP A 40 -14.29 4.40 12.04
CA TRP A 40 -14.53 4.32 13.48
C TRP A 40 -14.05 5.58 14.20
N LEU A 41 -12.87 6.11 13.85
CA LEU A 41 -12.35 7.34 14.45
C LEU A 41 -13.30 8.52 14.20
N SER A 42 -13.91 8.61 13.02
CA SER A 42 -14.88 9.66 12.68
C SER A 42 -16.12 9.63 13.59
N GLN A 43 -16.52 8.44 14.02
CA GLN A 43 -17.68 8.26 14.91
C GLN A 43 -17.38 8.60 16.37
N VAL A 44 -16.14 8.36 16.84
CA VAL A 44 -15.78 8.55 18.26
C VAL A 44 -15.11 9.89 18.56
N TRP A 45 -14.62 10.60 17.54
CA TRP A 45 -13.95 11.89 17.69
C TRP A 45 -14.56 12.95 16.76
N THR A 46 -15.50 13.72 17.30
CA THR A 46 -16.30 14.70 16.55
C THR A 46 -15.50 15.69 15.68
N PRO A 47 -14.35 16.27 16.14
CA PRO A 47 -13.57 17.17 15.29
C PRO A 47 -13.04 16.48 14.03
N PHE A 48 -12.60 15.22 14.14
CA PHE A 48 -12.19 14.43 13.00
C PHE A 48 -13.39 14.01 12.13
N GLY A 49 -14.51 13.62 12.76
CA GLY A 49 -15.75 13.26 12.05
C GLY A 49 -16.24 14.40 11.16
N ASN A 50 -16.30 15.62 11.67
CA ASN A 50 -16.70 16.79 10.88
C ASN A 50 -15.80 17.03 9.66
N LEU A 51 -14.47 16.82 9.81
CA LEU A 51 -13.54 16.91 8.68
C LEU A 51 -13.73 15.75 7.70
N PHE A 52 -13.89 14.54 8.22
CA PHE A 52 -14.08 13.33 7.43
C PHE A 52 -15.33 13.42 6.57
N ASP A 53 -16.47 13.85 7.15
CA ASP A 53 -17.74 14.05 6.46
C ASP A 53 -17.68 15.16 5.39
N GLN A 54 -16.81 16.16 5.56
CA GLN A 54 -16.60 17.19 4.52
C GLN A 54 -15.81 16.66 3.33
N VAL A 55 -14.88 15.72 3.57
CA VAL A 55 -14.03 15.12 2.52
C VAL A 55 -14.75 13.97 1.82
N PHE A 56 -15.51 13.18 2.56
CA PHE A 56 -16.17 11.96 2.08
C PHE A 56 -17.71 12.11 2.06
N VAL A 57 -18.20 13.18 1.39
CA VAL A 57 -19.63 13.50 1.29
C VAL A 57 -20.43 12.46 0.48
N SER A 58 -19.76 11.76 -0.42
CA SER A 58 -20.41 10.84 -1.36
C SER A 58 -19.68 9.50 -1.47
N GLU A 59 -20.41 8.49 -1.89
CA GLU A 59 -19.89 7.16 -2.24
C GLU A 59 -18.72 7.21 -3.24
N VAL A 60 -18.75 8.17 -4.17
CA VAL A 60 -17.68 8.36 -5.16
C VAL A 60 -16.40 8.85 -4.49
N GLN A 61 -16.51 9.75 -3.53
CA GLN A 61 -15.35 10.25 -2.78
C GLN A 61 -14.75 9.16 -1.88
N HIS A 62 -15.59 8.31 -1.26
CA HIS A 62 -15.13 7.11 -0.54
C HIS A 62 -14.33 6.18 -1.47
N ALA A 63 -14.90 5.84 -2.62
CA ALA A 63 -14.25 5.01 -3.63
C ALA A 63 -12.89 5.58 -4.11
N ILE A 64 -12.84 6.89 -4.36
CA ILE A 64 -11.59 7.59 -4.69
C ILE A 64 -10.59 7.52 -3.53
N GLY A 65 -11.06 7.64 -2.30
CA GLY A 65 -10.24 7.51 -1.08
C GLY A 65 -9.56 6.15 -1.01
N HIS A 66 -10.33 5.06 -1.15
CA HIS A 66 -9.83 3.68 -1.20
C HIS A 66 -8.81 3.49 -2.32
N ALA A 67 -9.16 3.83 -3.56
CA ALA A 67 -8.26 3.71 -4.70
C ALA A 67 -6.95 4.50 -4.51
N THR A 68 -7.03 5.72 -3.97
CA THR A 68 -5.85 6.57 -3.72
C THR A 68 -4.97 6.00 -2.62
N MET A 69 -5.55 5.56 -1.52
CA MET A 69 -4.82 4.96 -0.40
C MET A 69 -4.08 3.70 -0.84
N PHE A 70 -4.75 2.82 -1.59
CA PHE A 70 -4.13 1.61 -2.11
C PHE A 70 -3.12 1.88 -3.22
N LEU A 71 -3.30 2.91 -4.03
CA LEU A 71 -2.29 3.36 -4.98
C LEU A 71 -1.00 3.78 -4.25
N LEU A 72 -1.11 4.61 -3.22
CA LEU A 72 0.04 5.08 -2.45
C LEU A 72 0.73 3.94 -1.68
N MET A 73 -0.03 3.10 -0.99
CA MET A 73 0.50 1.92 -0.30
C MET A 73 1.21 0.97 -1.27
N SER A 74 0.63 0.75 -2.43
CA SER A 74 1.17 -0.10 -3.49
C SER A 74 2.46 0.46 -4.07
N LEU A 75 2.56 1.77 -4.27
CA LEU A 75 3.81 2.43 -4.67
C LEU A 75 4.89 2.21 -3.61
N LEU A 76 4.58 2.38 -2.32
CA LEU A 76 5.53 2.11 -1.23
C LEU A 76 6.02 0.66 -1.27
N VAL A 77 5.14 -0.31 -1.44
CA VAL A 77 5.50 -1.74 -1.52
C VAL A 77 6.38 -2.02 -2.73
N LEU A 78 6.00 -1.56 -3.93
CA LEU A 78 6.74 -1.81 -5.16
C LEU A 78 8.11 -1.11 -5.19
N LEU A 79 8.24 0.06 -4.55
CA LEU A 79 9.50 0.77 -4.44
C LEU A 79 10.41 0.15 -3.36
N SER A 80 9.82 -0.39 -2.29
CA SER A 80 10.56 -0.99 -1.18
C SER A 80 10.94 -2.45 -1.45
N ILE A 81 10.16 -3.18 -2.27
CA ILE A 81 10.38 -4.61 -2.61
C ILE A 81 10.43 -4.78 -4.13
N PRO A 82 11.56 -4.44 -4.79
CA PRO A 82 11.67 -4.52 -6.25
C PRO A 82 11.35 -5.89 -6.85
N ALA A 83 11.61 -6.97 -6.11
CA ALA A 83 11.31 -8.33 -6.53
C ALA A 83 9.80 -8.58 -6.83
N LEU A 84 8.89 -7.81 -6.22
CA LEU A 84 7.46 -7.93 -6.49
C LEU A 84 7.05 -7.40 -7.87
N ARG A 85 7.85 -6.51 -8.47
CA ARG A 85 7.62 -6.01 -9.83
C ARG A 85 7.65 -7.13 -10.88
N LEU A 86 8.43 -8.17 -10.62
CA LEU A 86 8.56 -9.34 -11.49
C LEU A 86 7.57 -10.46 -11.15
N ARG A 87 6.71 -10.26 -10.14
CA ARG A 87 5.79 -11.28 -9.62
C ARG A 87 4.40 -10.69 -9.39
N PRO A 88 3.70 -10.26 -10.47
CA PRO A 88 2.43 -9.52 -10.35
C PRO A 88 1.36 -10.27 -9.55
N ALA A 89 1.25 -11.59 -9.71
CA ALA A 89 0.27 -12.37 -8.95
C ALA A 89 0.54 -12.36 -7.43
N ARG A 90 1.81 -12.42 -7.01
CA ARG A 90 2.16 -12.34 -5.58
C ARG A 90 1.93 -10.94 -5.02
N TYR A 91 2.25 -9.92 -5.82
CA TYR A 91 2.01 -8.54 -5.46
C TYR A 91 0.50 -8.27 -5.29
N LEU A 92 -0.33 -8.63 -6.30
CA LEU A 92 -1.78 -8.44 -6.22
C LEU A 92 -2.41 -9.26 -5.09
N GLY A 93 -1.96 -10.50 -4.87
CA GLY A 93 -2.40 -11.31 -3.73
C GLY A 93 -2.07 -10.68 -2.38
N LEU A 94 -0.88 -10.06 -2.25
CA LEU A 94 -0.51 -9.31 -1.04
C LEU A 94 -1.42 -8.10 -0.84
N MET A 95 -1.67 -7.30 -1.89
CA MET A 95 -2.52 -6.11 -1.79
C MET A 95 -3.98 -6.48 -1.51
N LEU A 96 -4.48 -7.57 -2.11
CA LEU A 96 -5.80 -8.10 -1.81
C LEU A 96 -5.92 -8.53 -0.34
N LEU A 97 -4.89 -9.19 0.21
CA LEU A 97 -4.86 -9.57 1.62
C LEU A 97 -4.90 -8.36 2.55
N VAL A 98 -4.18 -7.28 2.18
CA VAL A 98 -4.22 -6.01 2.93
C VAL A 98 -5.61 -5.38 2.86
N GLY A 99 -6.28 -5.38 1.70
CA GLY A 99 -7.64 -4.87 1.53
C GLY A 99 -8.65 -5.64 2.38
N VAL A 100 -8.66 -6.97 2.27
CA VAL A 100 -9.52 -7.81 3.12
C VAL A 100 -9.25 -7.57 4.61
N GLY A 101 -7.98 -7.41 4.99
CA GLY A 101 -7.61 -7.11 6.38
C GLY A 101 -8.11 -5.73 6.84
N GLN A 102 -8.12 -4.73 5.96
CA GLN A 102 -8.66 -3.41 6.24
C GLN A 102 -10.17 -3.46 6.48
N GLU A 103 -10.94 -4.08 5.56
CA GLU A 103 -12.39 -4.20 5.71
C GLU A 103 -12.74 -4.97 6.98
N ALA A 104 -12.06 -6.10 7.25
CA ALA A 104 -12.28 -6.87 8.47
C ALA A 104 -11.99 -6.07 9.76
N LEU A 105 -10.97 -5.20 9.75
CA LEU A 105 -10.69 -4.31 10.88
C LEU A 105 -11.76 -3.22 11.01
N GLN A 106 -12.21 -2.63 9.92
CA GLN A 106 -13.27 -1.63 9.96
C GLN A 106 -14.56 -2.21 10.54
N ASP A 107 -14.98 -3.39 10.08
CA ASP A 107 -16.17 -4.08 10.61
C ASP A 107 -16.06 -4.41 12.09
N LEU A 108 -14.88 -4.91 12.51
CA LEU A 108 -14.61 -5.21 13.91
C LEU A 108 -14.74 -3.96 14.79
N PHE A 109 -14.20 -2.82 14.36
CA PHE A 109 -14.26 -1.58 15.13
C PHE A 109 -15.64 -0.94 15.11
N LYS A 110 -16.35 -1.02 13.99
CA LYS A 110 -17.74 -0.54 13.88
C LYS A 110 -18.76 -1.49 14.51
N GLN A 111 -18.35 -2.72 14.85
CA GLN A 111 -19.23 -3.77 15.36
C GLN A 111 -20.42 -4.08 14.42
N VAL A 112 -20.16 -4.05 13.12
CA VAL A 112 -21.16 -4.39 12.09
C VAL A 112 -20.80 -5.71 11.41
N PRO A 113 -21.80 -6.48 10.95
CA PRO A 113 -21.53 -7.67 10.14
C PRO A 113 -21.06 -7.29 8.74
N PRO A 114 -20.24 -8.13 8.09
CA PRO A 114 -19.83 -7.95 6.71
C PRO A 114 -21.02 -7.71 5.77
N ASN A 115 -20.87 -6.80 4.82
CA ASN A 115 -21.93 -6.43 3.90
C ASN A 115 -21.41 -6.31 2.43
N ILE A 116 -22.34 -6.13 1.48
CA ILE A 116 -22.02 -6.11 0.05
C ILE A 116 -21.16 -4.89 -0.37
N TYR A 117 -21.17 -3.81 0.40
CA TYR A 117 -20.40 -2.59 0.10
C TYR A 117 -18.89 -2.80 0.24
N GLU A 118 -18.45 -3.70 1.12
CA GLU A 118 -17.05 -4.11 1.28
C GLU A 118 -16.46 -4.68 -0.02
N GLY A 119 -17.28 -5.44 -0.78
CA GLY A 119 -16.86 -5.94 -2.10
C GLY A 119 -16.57 -4.83 -3.10
N ARG A 120 -17.30 -3.72 -3.00
CA ARG A 120 -17.07 -2.53 -3.81
C ARG A 120 -15.79 -1.81 -3.40
N ASP A 121 -15.59 -1.63 -2.12
CA ASP A 121 -14.41 -0.93 -1.59
C ASP A 121 -13.14 -1.74 -1.89
N LEU A 122 -13.18 -3.06 -1.74
CA LEU A 122 -12.12 -3.97 -2.17
C LEU A 122 -11.84 -3.89 -3.68
N PHE A 123 -12.87 -3.68 -4.53
CA PHE A 123 -12.68 -3.45 -5.96
C PHE A 123 -11.88 -2.17 -6.23
N PHE A 124 -12.13 -1.07 -5.50
CA PHE A 124 -11.38 0.17 -5.63
C PHE A 124 -9.96 0.04 -5.08
N ASP A 125 -9.75 -0.70 -4.01
CA ASP A 125 -8.43 -1.03 -3.48
C ASP A 125 -7.56 -1.74 -4.53
N VAL A 126 -8.12 -2.79 -5.15
CA VAL A 126 -7.44 -3.52 -6.24
C VAL A 126 -7.19 -2.61 -7.44
N THR A 127 -8.12 -1.72 -7.77
CA THR A 127 -7.95 -0.75 -8.86
C THR A 127 -6.76 0.18 -8.59
N GLY A 128 -6.64 0.72 -7.37
CA GLY A 128 -5.50 1.52 -6.94
C GLY A 128 -4.18 0.74 -7.01
N ALA A 129 -4.19 -0.51 -6.56
CA ALA A 129 -3.03 -1.39 -6.62
C ALA A 129 -2.59 -1.67 -8.07
N VAL A 130 -3.52 -1.98 -8.97
CA VAL A 130 -3.23 -2.19 -10.40
C VAL A 130 -2.67 -0.92 -11.03
N ALA A 131 -3.26 0.24 -10.75
CA ALA A 131 -2.77 1.52 -11.25
C ALA A 131 -1.30 1.78 -10.83
N ALA A 132 -0.95 1.53 -9.56
CA ALA A 132 0.42 1.64 -9.07
C ALA A 132 1.38 0.71 -9.82
N TYR A 133 0.97 -0.55 -10.04
CA TYR A 133 1.77 -1.53 -10.76
C TYR A 133 2.04 -1.08 -12.20
N LEU A 134 1.02 -0.59 -12.90
CA LEU A 134 1.15 -0.08 -14.27
C LEU A 134 2.06 1.14 -14.32
N LEU A 135 1.93 2.10 -13.38
CA LEU A 135 2.77 3.29 -13.30
C LEU A 135 4.25 2.92 -13.10
N VAL A 136 4.55 2.04 -12.14
CA VAL A 136 5.93 1.60 -11.87
C VAL A 136 6.51 0.81 -13.06
N SER A 137 5.71 -0.04 -13.71
CA SER A 137 6.12 -0.81 -14.87
C SER A 137 6.40 0.08 -16.08
N ALA A 138 5.53 1.05 -16.35
CA ALA A 138 5.71 2.03 -17.43
C ALA A 138 6.96 2.90 -17.20
N TRP A 139 7.15 3.39 -15.97
CA TRP A 139 8.34 4.14 -15.59
C TRP A 139 9.62 3.35 -15.83
N HIS A 140 9.66 2.10 -15.37
CA HIS A 140 10.83 1.24 -15.54
C HIS A 140 11.13 0.96 -17.01
N TRP A 141 10.12 0.70 -17.83
CA TRP A 141 10.27 0.48 -19.26
C TRP A 141 10.81 1.71 -20.02
N LEU A 142 10.31 2.92 -19.68
CA LEU A 142 10.79 4.19 -20.26
C LEU A 142 12.25 4.44 -19.90
N PHE A 143 12.66 4.16 -18.67
CA PHE A 143 14.04 4.35 -18.21
C PHE A 143 15.00 3.39 -18.92
N LEU A 144 14.64 2.12 -19.06
CA LEU A 144 15.47 1.13 -19.76
C LEU A 144 15.64 1.48 -21.25
N ARG A 145 14.62 2.04 -21.90
CA ARG A 145 14.73 2.51 -23.30
C ARG A 145 15.71 3.65 -23.45
N LYS A 146 15.70 4.62 -22.54
CA LYS A 146 16.65 5.74 -22.59
C LYS A 146 18.10 5.30 -22.45
N GLN A 147 18.39 4.32 -21.58
CA GLN A 147 19.73 3.81 -21.38
C GLN A 147 20.26 3.00 -22.57
N ARG A 148 19.39 2.40 -23.40
CA ARG A 148 19.79 1.66 -24.61
C ARG A 148 19.96 2.57 -25.84
N ALA A 149 19.48 3.80 -25.79
CA ALA A 149 19.53 4.78 -26.88
C ALA A 149 20.68 5.80 -26.71
N ALA A 150 21.34 5.80 -25.55
CA ALA A 150 22.54 6.61 -25.26
C ALA A 150 23.84 5.78 -25.39
#